data_be01b52ac3f09e0c2dc5c10174d1b2e8
#
_entry.id   be01b52ac3f09e0c2dc5c10174d1b2e8
#
_cell.length_a   1.000
_cell.length_b   1.000
_cell.length_c   1.000
_cell.angle_alpha   90.00
_cell.angle_beta   90.00
_cell.angle_gamma   90.00
#
_symmetry.space_group_name_H-M   'P 1'
#
loop_
_entity.id
_entity.type
_entity.pdbx_description
1 polymer ?
#
loop_
_entity_poly.entity_id
_entity_poly.type
_entity_poly.pdbx_seq_one_letter_code
_entity_poly.pdbx_strand_id
1 'polypeptide(L)'
;MYRKQVLLFLLSLSLHPLASQAQLTVTFPSRDSLLVTGDWYPVENTLPVILLCHQNRYSRGEYRETAIKLNKFGFNCLAIDQRVGDEINGVKNETAARAKQQKLNPAAADAEQDILSGIDFLYEKYHRKIILLGSSYSASLVLKIAAGNPKVLAVIAFSPGEYFPDKKHVSKNISTLTKPVFVTSSLDEAAGVTDLVKDVNARIKVQYIPKSKGVHGSKALWDNNPDHNEYWVTLMSFLNRLKKTPN
;
A
#
# COMPACT_ATOMS: atom_id res chain seq x y z
N MET A 1 -23.14 -67.76 10.49
CA MET A 1 -22.05 -67.06 9.78
C MET A 1 -22.54 -65.68 9.36
N TYR A 2 -22.23 -64.61 10.12
CA TYR A 2 -22.60 -63.24 9.78
C TYR A 2 -21.43 -62.56 9.07
N ARG A 3 -21.57 -62.17 7.78
CA ARG A 3 -20.59 -61.37 7.06
C ARG A 3 -20.82 -59.89 7.43
N LYS A 4 -19.83 -59.28 8.07
CA LYS A 4 -19.76 -57.84 8.30
C LYS A 4 -19.31 -57.17 7.00
N GLN A 5 -20.19 -56.38 6.39
CA GLN A 5 -19.81 -55.48 5.28
C GLN A 5 -19.17 -54.20 5.92
N VAL A 6 -17.90 -53.93 5.55
CA VAL A 6 -17.20 -52.69 5.89
C VAL A 6 -17.46 -51.70 4.77
N LEU A 7 -18.22 -50.64 5.09
CA LEU A 7 -18.47 -49.53 4.14
C LEU A 7 -17.28 -48.54 4.26
N LEU A 8 -16.45 -48.51 3.21
CA LEU A 8 -15.37 -47.52 3.10
C LEU A 8 -15.99 -46.20 2.60
N PHE A 9 -16.03 -45.16 3.45
CA PHE A 9 -16.35 -43.80 3.06
C PHE A 9 -15.06 -43.18 2.49
N LEU A 10 -14.98 -43.02 1.16
CA LEU A 10 -13.98 -42.22 0.48
C LEU A 10 -14.36 -40.74 0.60
N LEU A 11 -13.67 -40.01 1.52
CA LEU A 11 -13.77 -38.56 1.63
C LEU A 11 -12.99 -37.95 0.46
N SER A 12 -13.68 -37.53 -0.60
CA SER A 12 -13.07 -36.79 -1.70
C SER A 12 -12.79 -35.36 -1.26
N LEU A 13 -11.54 -35.08 -0.94
CA LEU A 13 -11.03 -33.72 -0.74
C LEU A 13 -11.01 -33.02 -2.11
N SER A 14 -12.02 -32.22 -2.42
CA SER A 14 -12.02 -31.37 -3.61
C SER A 14 -11.04 -30.20 -3.38
N LEU A 15 -9.82 -30.34 -3.88
CA LEU A 15 -8.88 -29.24 -4.06
C LEU A 15 -9.46 -28.30 -5.12
N HIS A 16 -10.14 -27.23 -4.68
CA HIS A 16 -10.47 -26.13 -5.57
C HIS A 16 -9.17 -25.37 -5.85
N PRO A 17 -8.71 -25.27 -7.12
CA PRO A 17 -7.61 -24.39 -7.44
C PRO A 17 -8.06 -22.95 -7.12
N LEU A 18 -7.32 -22.26 -6.24
CA LEU A 18 -7.44 -20.82 -6.08
C LEU A 18 -7.10 -20.20 -7.43
N ALA A 19 -8.12 -19.89 -8.22
CA ALA A 19 -7.94 -19.14 -9.45
C ALA A 19 -7.33 -17.79 -9.04
N SER A 20 -6.05 -17.59 -9.37
CA SER A 20 -5.44 -16.26 -9.32
C SER A 20 -6.30 -15.36 -10.21
N GLN A 21 -7.08 -14.47 -9.60
CA GLN A 21 -7.84 -13.50 -10.40
C GLN A 21 -6.82 -12.60 -11.10
N ALA A 22 -7.01 -12.45 -12.42
CA ALA A 22 -6.14 -11.64 -13.24
C ALA A 22 -6.19 -10.17 -12.75
N GLN A 23 -5.04 -9.50 -12.76
CA GLN A 23 -4.96 -8.05 -12.63
C GLN A 23 -5.92 -7.39 -13.61
N LEU A 24 -6.71 -6.41 -13.12
CA LEU A 24 -7.65 -5.61 -13.92
C LEU A 24 -7.21 -4.15 -13.88
N THR A 25 -7.10 -3.52 -15.03
CA THR A 25 -6.90 -2.06 -15.05
C THR A 25 -8.24 -1.35 -14.90
N VAL A 26 -8.32 -0.43 -13.96
CA VAL A 26 -9.51 0.38 -13.65
C VAL A 26 -9.18 1.87 -13.75
N THR A 27 -10.20 2.68 -14.01
CA THR A 27 -10.10 4.15 -13.95
C THR A 27 -11.21 4.73 -13.10
N PHE A 28 -10.91 5.80 -12.39
CA PHE A 28 -11.89 6.56 -11.60
C PHE A 28 -11.47 8.04 -11.55
N PRO A 29 -12.42 8.99 -11.39
CA PRO A 29 -12.08 10.40 -11.33
C PRO A 29 -11.40 10.74 -9.99
N SER A 30 -10.38 11.58 -10.04
CA SER A 30 -9.87 12.25 -8.87
C SER A 30 -10.83 13.36 -8.42
N ARG A 31 -10.61 13.95 -7.24
CA ARG A 31 -11.50 14.99 -6.69
C ARG A 31 -11.58 16.24 -7.56
N ASP A 32 -10.59 16.48 -8.40
CA ASP A 32 -10.53 17.55 -9.39
C ASP A 32 -10.79 17.05 -10.82
N SER A 33 -11.44 15.89 -10.96
CA SER A 33 -11.88 15.27 -12.21
C SER A 33 -10.78 14.71 -13.12
N LEU A 34 -9.49 14.75 -12.74
CA LEU A 34 -8.46 14.04 -13.49
C LEU A 34 -8.69 12.52 -13.36
N LEU A 35 -8.72 11.79 -14.47
CA LEU A 35 -8.88 10.34 -14.42
C LEU A 35 -7.62 9.64 -13.89
N VAL A 36 -7.76 8.96 -12.77
CA VAL A 36 -6.72 8.12 -12.14
C VAL A 36 -6.82 6.72 -12.71
N THR A 37 -5.69 6.15 -13.14
CA THR A 37 -5.58 4.75 -13.54
C THR A 37 -5.04 3.92 -12.38
N GLY A 38 -5.58 2.73 -12.18
CA GLY A 38 -5.08 1.78 -11.18
C GLY A 38 -5.10 0.35 -11.69
N ASP A 39 -4.17 -0.44 -11.20
CA ASP A 39 -4.16 -1.89 -11.38
C ASP A 39 -4.77 -2.54 -10.14
N TRP A 40 -5.88 -3.20 -10.36
CA TRP A 40 -6.68 -3.86 -9.37
C TRP A 40 -6.32 -5.33 -9.28
N TYR A 41 -5.96 -5.79 -8.09
CA TYR A 41 -5.59 -7.17 -7.76
C TYR A 41 -6.59 -7.73 -6.75
N PRO A 42 -7.79 -8.15 -7.19
CA PRO A 42 -8.78 -8.73 -6.29
C PRO A 42 -8.41 -10.16 -5.90
N VAL A 43 -8.82 -10.57 -4.72
CA VAL A 43 -8.77 -11.97 -4.24
C VAL A 43 -10.17 -12.37 -3.81
N GLU A 44 -10.70 -11.75 -2.75
CA GLU A 44 -12.02 -12.02 -2.20
C GLU A 44 -12.58 -10.77 -1.51
N ASN A 45 -13.88 -10.54 -1.64
CA ASN A 45 -14.53 -9.32 -1.11
C ASN A 45 -14.46 -9.18 0.42
N THR A 46 -14.34 -10.30 1.14
CA THR A 46 -14.24 -10.33 2.61
C THR A 46 -12.84 -9.98 3.13
N LEU A 47 -11.83 -10.04 2.28
CA LEU A 47 -10.44 -9.75 2.68
C LEU A 47 -10.17 -8.24 2.78
N PRO A 48 -9.25 -7.83 3.67
CA PRO A 48 -8.83 -6.43 3.77
C PRO A 48 -8.20 -5.95 2.46
N VAL A 49 -8.24 -4.63 2.24
CA VAL A 49 -7.74 -4.00 1.02
C VAL A 49 -6.64 -3.00 1.31
N ILE A 50 -5.61 -2.99 0.46
CA ILE A 50 -4.47 -2.09 0.52
C ILE A 50 -4.46 -1.21 -0.73
N LEU A 51 -4.43 0.11 -0.53
CA LEU A 51 -4.13 1.09 -1.57
C LEU A 51 -2.62 1.30 -1.64
N LEU A 52 -2.02 1.12 -2.82
CA LEU A 52 -0.59 1.17 -3.08
C LEU A 52 -0.25 2.43 -3.89
N CYS A 53 0.59 3.31 -3.33
CA CYS A 53 0.92 4.63 -3.87
C CYS A 53 2.43 4.74 -4.14
N HIS A 54 2.80 4.84 -5.43
CA HIS A 54 4.19 4.77 -5.90
C HIS A 54 5.04 5.99 -5.52
N GLN A 55 6.36 5.84 -5.59
CA GLN A 55 7.30 6.93 -5.40
C GLN A 55 7.40 7.86 -6.63
N ASN A 56 8.08 8.99 -6.46
CA ASN A 56 8.32 9.94 -7.55
C ASN A 56 9.04 9.26 -8.74
N ARG A 57 8.71 9.69 -9.96
CA ARG A 57 9.21 9.16 -11.24
C ARG A 57 8.80 7.72 -11.56
N TYR A 58 7.88 7.13 -10.78
CA TYR A 58 7.37 5.78 -10.99
C TYR A 58 5.90 5.79 -11.40
N SER A 59 5.34 4.60 -11.52
CA SER A 59 3.94 4.34 -11.81
C SER A 59 3.43 3.22 -10.89
N ARG A 60 2.18 2.83 -11.05
CA ARG A 60 1.59 1.63 -10.45
C ARG A 60 2.40 0.35 -10.68
N GLY A 61 3.29 0.36 -11.69
CA GLY A 61 4.24 -0.71 -11.99
C GLY A 61 5.25 -1.01 -10.88
N GLU A 62 5.45 -0.07 -9.92
CA GLU A 62 6.25 -0.30 -8.71
C GLU A 62 5.75 -1.52 -7.92
N TYR A 63 4.45 -1.81 -8.00
CA TYR A 63 3.79 -2.78 -7.13
C TYR A 63 3.41 -4.11 -7.81
N ARG A 64 3.85 -4.38 -9.05
CA ARG A 64 3.50 -5.63 -9.76
C ARG A 64 3.81 -6.88 -8.95
N GLU A 65 5.04 -7.00 -8.43
CA GLU A 65 5.45 -8.13 -7.58
C GLU A 65 4.81 -8.06 -6.19
N THR A 66 4.85 -6.88 -5.58
CA THR A 66 4.36 -6.63 -4.22
C THR A 66 2.88 -6.93 -4.08
N ALA A 67 2.04 -6.51 -5.04
CA ALA A 67 0.60 -6.75 -5.00
C ALA A 67 0.27 -8.24 -5.10
N ILE A 68 0.95 -8.97 -6.00
CA ILE A 68 0.78 -10.43 -6.14
C ILE A 68 1.18 -11.15 -4.84
N LYS A 69 2.26 -10.70 -4.19
CA LYS A 69 2.71 -11.30 -2.93
C LYS A 69 1.75 -10.98 -1.78
N LEU A 70 1.22 -9.76 -1.72
CA LEU A 70 0.17 -9.38 -0.76
C LEU A 70 -1.13 -10.16 -0.98
N ASN A 71 -1.52 -10.45 -2.25
CA ASN A 71 -2.66 -11.32 -2.55
C ASN A 71 -2.49 -12.71 -1.93
N LYS A 72 -1.30 -13.32 -2.07
CA LYS A 72 -0.99 -14.63 -1.44
C LYS A 72 -1.11 -14.59 0.09
N PHE A 73 -0.92 -13.43 0.68
CA PHE A 73 -1.11 -13.21 2.13
C PHE A 73 -2.55 -12.83 2.52
N GLY A 74 -3.48 -12.83 1.57
CA GLY A 74 -4.90 -12.58 1.82
C GLY A 74 -5.24 -11.10 1.93
N PHE A 75 -4.73 -10.27 1.04
CA PHE A 75 -5.11 -8.87 0.87
C PHE A 75 -5.54 -8.60 -0.56
N ASN A 76 -6.62 -7.84 -0.75
CA ASN A 76 -6.89 -7.20 -2.03
C ASN A 76 -5.97 -5.99 -2.19
N CYS A 77 -5.55 -5.66 -3.42
CA CYS A 77 -4.68 -4.52 -3.65
C CYS A 77 -5.19 -3.67 -4.81
N LEU A 78 -5.05 -2.35 -4.69
CA LEU A 78 -5.18 -1.39 -5.79
C LEU A 78 -3.89 -0.58 -5.85
N ALA A 79 -3.11 -0.73 -6.91
CA ALA A 79 -1.94 0.11 -7.19
C ALA A 79 -2.37 1.24 -8.12
N ILE A 80 -2.22 2.50 -7.72
CA ILE A 80 -2.66 3.65 -8.51
C ILE A 80 -1.49 4.40 -9.14
N ASP A 81 -1.72 4.95 -10.33
CA ASP A 81 -0.89 6.02 -10.88
C ASP A 81 -1.31 7.34 -10.24
N GLN A 82 -0.39 8.02 -9.59
CA GLN A 82 -0.61 9.39 -9.17
C GLN A 82 -0.21 10.35 -10.31
N ARG A 83 -0.72 11.59 -10.28
CA ARG A 83 -0.54 12.63 -11.33
C ARG A 83 0.92 13.05 -11.55
N VAL A 84 1.84 12.68 -10.66
CA VAL A 84 3.29 12.90 -10.80
C VAL A 84 4.00 11.55 -10.86
N GLY A 85 4.74 11.30 -11.93
CA GLY A 85 5.42 10.03 -12.14
C GLY A 85 5.78 9.82 -13.60
N ASP A 86 6.29 8.63 -13.91
CA ASP A 86 6.74 8.27 -15.25
C ASP A 86 6.50 6.77 -15.48
N GLU A 87 7.51 6.02 -15.87
CA GLU A 87 7.44 4.59 -16.15
C GLU A 87 8.33 3.79 -15.19
N ILE A 88 7.86 2.61 -14.76
CA ILE A 88 8.68 1.62 -14.08
C ILE A 88 8.18 0.20 -14.40
N ASN A 89 9.09 -0.75 -14.54
CA ASN A 89 8.79 -2.17 -14.81
C ASN A 89 7.92 -2.38 -16.07
N GLY A 90 8.10 -1.52 -17.11
CA GLY A 90 7.35 -1.56 -18.36
C GLY A 90 5.91 -1.07 -18.23
N VAL A 91 5.55 -0.37 -17.16
CA VAL A 91 4.22 0.22 -16.94
C VAL A 91 4.31 1.74 -16.92
N LYS A 92 3.72 2.40 -17.92
CA LYS A 92 3.65 3.86 -18.00
C LYS A 92 2.65 4.41 -17.00
N ASN A 93 2.96 5.58 -16.45
CA ASN A 93 2.03 6.34 -15.62
C ASN A 93 1.00 7.07 -16.50
N GLU A 94 -0.19 6.49 -16.59
CA GLU A 94 -1.25 7.02 -17.45
C GLU A 94 -1.93 8.26 -16.84
N THR A 95 -2.00 8.38 -15.52
CA THR A 95 -2.55 9.58 -14.86
C THR A 95 -1.65 10.78 -15.09
N ALA A 96 -0.34 10.63 -14.94
CA ALA A 96 0.62 11.70 -15.24
C ALA A 96 0.61 12.08 -16.73
N ALA A 97 0.45 11.10 -17.64
CA ALA A 97 0.32 11.36 -19.06
C ALA A 97 -0.92 12.22 -19.38
N ARG A 98 -2.07 11.93 -18.75
CA ARG A 98 -3.30 12.75 -18.88
C ARG A 98 -3.13 14.14 -18.29
N ALA A 99 -2.49 14.27 -17.12
CA ALA A 99 -2.20 15.58 -16.53
C ALA A 99 -1.37 16.44 -17.49
N LYS A 100 -0.32 15.87 -18.10
CA LYS A 100 0.50 16.54 -19.11
C LYS A 100 -0.31 16.92 -20.36
N GLN A 101 -1.16 16.03 -20.87
CA GLN A 101 -2.03 16.30 -22.02
C GLN A 101 -2.99 17.47 -21.74
N GLN A 102 -3.50 17.56 -20.51
CA GLN A 102 -4.36 18.67 -20.05
C GLN A 102 -3.55 19.93 -19.67
N LYS A 103 -2.24 19.94 -19.90
CA LYS A 103 -1.32 21.05 -19.56
C LYS A 103 -1.31 21.40 -18.07
N LEU A 104 -1.62 20.44 -17.22
CA LEU A 104 -1.43 20.59 -15.78
C LEU A 104 0.05 20.48 -15.44
N ASN A 105 0.48 21.25 -14.44
CA ASN A 105 1.85 21.17 -13.89
C ASN A 105 1.78 20.84 -12.39
N PRO A 106 1.42 19.58 -12.04
CA PRO A 106 1.17 19.22 -10.68
C PRO A 106 2.45 19.19 -9.85
N ALA A 107 2.38 19.75 -8.65
CA ALA A 107 3.37 19.49 -7.61
C ALA A 107 3.17 18.11 -6.98
N ALA A 108 4.20 17.58 -6.29
CA ALA A 108 4.09 16.30 -5.60
C ALA A 108 2.93 16.26 -4.57
N ALA A 109 2.64 17.38 -3.93
CA ALA A 109 1.53 17.50 -2.98
C ALA A 109 0.14 17.30 -3.64
N ASP A 110 -0.02 17.64 -4.93
CA ASP A 110 -1.30 17.52 -5.63
C ASP A 110 -1.73 16.06 -5.83
N ALA A 111 -0.79 15.12 -5.74
CA ALA A 111 -1.08 13.68 -5.75
C ALA A 111 -1.95 13.23 -4.56
N GLU A 112 -2.11 14.05 -3.51
CA GLU A 112 -3.05 13.82 -2.44
C GLU A 112 -4.48 13.63 -2.93
N GLN A 113 -4.89 14.35 -3.98
CA GLN A 113 -6.22 14.23 -4.60
C GLN A 113 -6.45 12.83 -5.17
N ASP A 114 -5.43 12.26 -5.82
CA ASP A 114 -5.50 10.93 -6.43
C ASP A 114 -5.60 9.84 -5.35
N ILE A 115 -4.81 9.97 -4.27
CA ILE A 115 -4.82 9.04 -3.15
C ILE A 115 -6.18 9.07 -2.43
N LEU A 116 -6.72 10.27 -2.16
CA LEU A 116 -8.03 10.44 -1.53
C LEU A 116 -9.14 9.81 -2.37
N SER A 117 -9.09 9.96 -3.69
CA SER A 117 -10.08 9.35 -4.59
C SER A 117 -9.92 7.83 -4.66
N GLY A 118 -8.69 7.31 -4.60
CA GLY A 118 -8.45 5.87 -4.47
C GLY A 118 -9.02 5.28 -3.17
N ILE A 119 -8.92 6.02 -2.06
CA ILE A 119 -9.57 5.64 -0.79
C ILE A 119 -11.09 5.62 -0.94
N ASP A 120 -11.67 6.68 -1.53
CA ASP A 120 -13.11 6.79 -1.71
C ASP A 120 -13.63 5.66 -2.62
N PHE A 121 -12.97 5.40 -3.76
CA PHE A 121 -13.29 4.31 -4.68
C PHE A 121 -13.28 2.92 -3.98
N LEU A 122 -12.26 2.64 -3.19
CA LEU A 122 -12.17 1.38 -2.45
C LEU A 122 -13.18 1.29 -1.31
N TYR A 123 -13.42 2.39 -0.60
CA TYR A 123 -14.37 2.41 0.50
C TYR A 123 -15.80 2.18 0.00
N GLU A 124 -16.18 2.77 -1.11
CA GLU A 124 -17.48 2.53 -1.75
C GLU A 124 -17.63 1.08 -2.21
N LYS A 125 -16.56 0.48 -2.74
CA LYS A 125 -16.57 -0.90 -3.24
C LYS A 125 -16.66 -1.93 -2.12
N TYR A 126 -15.94 -1.72 -1.00
CA TYR A 126 -15.78 -2.73 0.05
C TYR A 126 -16.55 -2.43 1.34
N HIS A 127 -17.06 -1.21 1.50
CA HIS A 127 -17.73 -0.72 2.72
C HIS A 127 -16.93 -0.98 4.00
N ARG A 128 -15.59 -0.86 3.92
CA ARG A 128 -14.65 -1.05 5.03
C ARG A 128 -13.46 -0.11 4.94
N LYS A 129 -12.80 0.10 6.09
CA LYS A 129 -11.62 0.94 6.16
C LYS A 129 -10.46 0.36 5.36
N ILE A 130 -9.65 1.24 4.77
CA ILE A 130 -8.58 0.95 3.82
C ILE A 130 -7.23 1.00 4.52
N ILE A 131 -6.32 0.08 4.21
CA ILE A 131 -4.91 0.18 4.58
C ILE A 131 -4.20 0.96 3.48
N LEU A 132 -3.38 1.95 3.85
CA LEU A 132 -2.57 2.71 2.90
C LEU A 132 -1.13 2.21 2.93
N LEU A 133 -0.54 2.06 1.75
CA LEU A 133 0.90 1.84 1.59
C LEU A 133 1.45 2.88 0.62
N GLY A 134 2.40 3.68 1.07
CA GLY A 134 3.07 4.68 0.26
C GLY A 134 4.59 4.51 0.22
N SER A 135 5.19 4.94 -0.89
CA SER A 135 6.62 4.93 -1.15
C SER A 135 7.15 6.35 -1.33
N SER A 136 8.22 6.73 -0.60
CA SER A 136 8.88 8.04 -0.71
C SER A 136 7.90 9.21 -0.41
N TYR A 137 7.75 10.17 -1.32
CA TYR A 137 6.81 11.30 -1.14
C TYR A 137 5.38 10.82 -0.88
N SER A 138 4.96 9.73 -1.51
CA SER A 138 3.64 9.15 -1.26
C SER A 138 3.55 8.55 0.14
N ALA A 139 4.66 8.03 0.70
CA ALA A 139 4.70 7.60 2.11
C ALA A 139 4.38 8.77 3.06
N SER A 140 4.88 9.95 2.75
CA SER A 140 4.58 11.18 3.50
C SER A 140 3.12 11.60 3.36
N LEU A 141 2.55 11.55 2.14
CA LEU A 141 1.14 11.87 1.90
C LEU A 141 0.20 10.89 2.62
N VAL A 142 0.47 9.58 2.54
CA VAL A 142 -0.41 8.60 3.21
C VAL A 142 -0.37 8.71 4.74
N LEU A 143 0.77 9.09 5.34
CA LEU A 143 0.85 9.41 6.76
C LEU A 143 -0.05 10.60 7.13
N LYS A 144 0.06 11.70 6.37
CA LYS A 144 -0.78 12.90 6.55
C LYS A 144 -2.26 12.57 6.39
N ILE A 145 -2.64 11.89 5.31
CA ILE A 145 -4.02 11.51 5.04
C ILE A 145 -4.56 10.61 6.16
N ALA A 146 -3.77 9.64 6.63
CA ALA A 146 -4.19 8.73 7.69
C ALA A 146 -4.51 9.44 9.00
N ALA A 147 -3.84 10.56 9.32
CA ALA A 147 -4.08 11.30 10.55
C ALA A 147 -5.53 11.80 10.66
N GLY A 148 -6.12 12.29 9.56
CA GLY A 148 -7.46 12.90 9.56
C GLY A 148 -8.57 12.08 8.89
N ASN A 149 -8.27 11.03 8.12
CA ASN A 149 -9.27 10.35 7.30
C ASN A 149 -9.90 9.14 8.01
N PRO A 150 -11.21 9.17 8.34
CA PRO A 150 -11.88 8.08 9.07
C PRO A 150 -12.00 6.77 8.25
N LYS A 151 -11.88 6.83 6.92
CA LYS A 151 -11.92 5.66 6.03
C LYS A 151 -10.61 4.85 6.06
N VAL A 152 -9.54 5.36 6.73
CA VAL A 152 -8.24 4.69 6.84
C VAL A 152 -8.16 3.86 8.11
N LEU A 153 -7.78 2.59 7.97
CA LEU A 153 -7.55 1.65 9.06
C LEU A 153 -6.14 1.75 9.64
N ALA A 154 -5.15 1.73 8.76
CA ALA A 154 -3.72 1.70 9.10
C ALA A 154 -2.88 2.29 7.95
N VAL A 155 -1.65 2.66 8.24
CA VAL A 155 -0.72 3.21 7.26
C VAL A 155 0.65 2.54 7.30
N ILE A 156 1.19 2.30 6.11
CA ILE A 156 2.50 1.71 5.85
C ILE A 156 3.28 2.72 5.01
N ALA A 157 4.43 3.16 5.50
CA ALA A 157 5.22 4.21 4.87
C ALA A 157 6.67 3.77 4.67
N PHE A 158 7.07 3.63 3.41
CA PHE A 158 8.43 3.31 3.01
C PHE A 158 9.19 4.59 2.65
N SER A 159 10.24 4.91 3.39
CA SER A 159 11.07 6.11 3.23
C SER A 159 10.26 7.42 3.25
N PRO A 160 9.41 7.66 4.26
CA PRO A 160 8.75 8.95 4.40
C PRO A 160 9.75 10.05 4.78
N GLY A 161 9.46 11.30 4.41
CA GLY A 161 10.29 12.46 4.73
C GLY A 161 9.57 13.78 4.46
N GLU A 162 10.22 14.89 4.76
CA GLU A 162 9.71 16.25 4.46
C GLU A 162 10.06 16.64 3.02
N TYR A 163 9.42 15.99 2.03
CA TYR A 163 9.69 16.18 0.59
C TYR A 163 9.03 17.41 -0.03
N PHE A 164 8.24 18.16 0.75
CA PHE A 164 7.48 19.31 0.28
C PHE A 164 8.22 20.61 0.56
N PRO A 165 7.81 21.74 -0.05
CA PRO A 165 8.42 23.05 0.20
C PRO A 165 8.45 23.44 1.70
N ASP A 166 7.33 23.24 2.42
CA ASP A 166 7.31 23.36 3.88
C ASP A 166 7.98 22.13 4.51
N LYS A 167 9.15 22.34 5.14
CA LYS A 167 9.96 21.29 5.76
C LYS A 167 9.38 20.73 7.07
N LYS A 168 8.20 21.18 7.44
CA LYS A 168 7.38 20.65 8.55
C LYS A 168 6.00 20.22 8.09
N HIS A 169 5.80 20.09 6.79
CA HIS A 169 4.50 19.74 6.21
C HIS A 169 3.96 18.40 6.73
N VAL A 170 4.82 17.39 6.82
CA VAL A 170 4.42 16.07 7.30
C VAL A 170 4.35 16.04 8.82
N SER A 171 5.43 16.40 9.51
CA SER A 171 5.53 16.31 10.98
C SER A 171 4.40 17.06 11.71
N LYS A 172 4.03 18.25 11.24
CA LYS A 172 2.89 19.00 11.80
C LYS A 172 1.55 18.28 11.66
N ASN A 173 1.34 17.59 10.54
CA ASN A 173 0.06 16.97 10.22
C ASN A 173 -0.10 15.56 10.80
N ILE A 174 0.98 14.88 11.16
CA ILE A 174 0.93 13.51 11.69
C ILE A 174 0.94 13.44 13.22
N SER A 175 1.08 14.55 13.94
CA SER A 175 1.06 14.60 15.41
C SER A 175 -0.24 14.04 16.02
N THR A 176 -1.35 14.12 15.25
CA THR A 176 -2.66 13.57 15.63
C THR A 176 -2.90 12.14 15.17
N LEU A 177 -1.91 11.49 14.54
CA LEU A 177 -2.06 10.13 14.02
C LEU A 177 -2.09 9.11 15.16
N THR A 178 -3.24 8.49 15.37
CA THR A 178 -3.47 7.44 16.38
C THR A 178 -3.67 6.05 15.78
N LYS A 179 -3.85 5.97 14.45
CA LYS A 179 -4.03 4.70 13.74
C LYS A 179 -2.75 3.88 13.74
N PRO A 180 -2.85 2.53 13.62
CA PRO A 180 -1.69 1.68 13.45
C PRO A 180 -0.78 2.17 12.33
N VAL A 181 0.53 2.27 12.62
CA VAL A 181 1.53 2.78 11.69
C VAL A 181 2.74 1.87 11.63
N PHE A 182 3.17 1.56 10.41
CA PHE A 182 4.45 0.92 10.08
C PHE A 182 5.28 1.90 9.25
N VAL A 183 6.53 2.14 9.67
CA VAL A 183 7.49 2.93 8.89
C VAL A 183 8.79 2.15 8.70
N THR A 184 9.42 2.34 7.57
CA THR A 184 10.75 1.82 7.28
C THR A 184 11.43 2.65 6.19
N SER A 185 12.73 2.43 5.98
CA SER A 185 13.54 3.15 4.99
C SER A 185 14.84 2.39 4.71
N SER A 186 15.75 2.97 3.91
CA SER A 186 17.16 2.59 3.93
C SER A 186 17.78 2.94 5.30
N LEU A 187 18.94 2.36 5.60
CA LEU A 187 19.66 2.62 6.85
C LEU A 187 20.03 4.11 6.99
N ASP A 188 20.48 4.71 5.89
CA ASP A 188 20.90 6.12 5.88
C ASP A 188 19.75 7.10 6.17
N GLU A 189 18.51 6.70 5.89
CA GLU A 189 17.30 7.51 6.13
C GLU A 189 16.69 7.27 7.51
N ALA A 190 17.06 6.18 8.18
CA ALA A 190 16.37 5.68 9.37
C ALA A 190 16.27 6.69 10.50
N ALA A 191 17.35 7.47 10.75
CA ALA A 191 17.36 8.52 11.78
C ALA A 191 16.35 9.63 11.46
N GLY A 192 16.27 10.06 10.20
CA GLY A 192 15.29 11.06 9.75
C GLY A 192 13.85 10.56 9.86
N VAL A 193 13.61 9.28 9.54
CA VAL A 193 12.28 8.65 9.72
C VAL A 193 11.92 8.56 11.21
N THR A 194 12.88 8.23 12.09
CA THR A 194 12.65 8.20 13.54
C THR A 194 12.22 9.58 14.04
N ASP A 195 12.94 10.64 13.65
CA ASP A 195 12.60 12.02 14.04
C ASP A 195 11.24 12.44 13.49
N LEU A 196 10.93 12.09 12.24
CA LEU A 196 9.65 12.43 11.60
C LEU A 196 8.45 11.87 12.38
N VAL A 197 8.54 10.64 12.87
CA VAL A 197 7.41 9.94 13.52
C VAL A 197 7.49 9.96 15.05
N LYS A 198 8.43 10.69 15.66
CA LYS A 198 8.64 10.66 17.12
C LYS A 198 7.38 11.00 17.91
N ASP A 199 6.63 12.00 17.46
CA ASP A 199 5.42 12.50 18.13
C ASP A 199 4.14 11.75 17.75
N VAL A 200 4.22 10.73 16.87
CA VAL A 200 3.08 9.88 16.52
C VAL A 200 2.71 8.99 17.71
N ASN A 201 1.51 9.18 18.24
CA ASN A 201 0.98 8.43 19.39
C ASN A 201 0.03 7.30 18.98
N ALA A 202 0.47 6.44 18.07
CA ALA A 202 -0.30 5.28 17.64
C ALA A 202 -0.14 4.09 18.61
N ARG A 203 -1.26 3.42 18.94
CA ARG A 203 -1.24 2.21 19.79
C ARG A 203 -0.34 1.11 19.23
N ILE A 204 -0.27 1.00 17.91
CA ILE A 204 0.65 0.11 17.19
C ILE A 204 1.53 0.99 16.32
N LYS A 205 2.75 1.26 16.79
CA LYS A 205 3.79 1.97 16.04
C LYS A 205 4.98 1.05 15.87
N VAL A 206 5.32 0.74 14.62
CA VAL A 206 6.44 -0.11 14.26
C VAL A 206 7.35 0.66 13.32
N GLN A 207 8.60 0.80 13.69
CA GLN A 207 9.67 1.22 12.79
C GLN A 207 10.60 0.02 12.58
N TYR A 208 10.78 -0.39 11.32
CA TYR A 208 11.81 -1.35 10.94
C TYR A 208 13.02 -0.59 10.41
N ILE A 209 14.19 -0.83 11.00
CA ILE A 209 15.49 -0.31 10.56
C ILE A 209 16.30 -1.49 10.03
N PRO A 210 16.70 -1.49 8.74
CA PRO A 210 17.49 -2.59 8.17
C PRO A 210 18.87 -2.65 8.82
N LYS A 211 19.44 -3.86 8.93
CA LYS A 211 20.78 -4.08 9.46
C LYS A 211 21.87 -3.75 8.46
N SER A 212 21.54 -3.87 7.17
CA SER A 212 22.37 -3.52 6.02
C SER A 212 22.01 -2.14 5.48
N LYS A 213 22.61 -1.73 4.36
CA LYS A 213 22.30 -0.46 3.70
C LYS A 213 20.81 -0.29 3.38
N GLY A 214 20.13 -1.37 3.00
CA GLY A 214 18.76 -1.31 2.51
C GLY A 214 18.61 -0.47 1.25
N VAL A 215 17.36 -0.17 0.86
CA VAL A 215 17.07 0.66 -0.31
C VAL A 215 15.93 1.63 -0.02
N HIS A 216 15.93 2.77 -0.71
CA HIS A 216 14.90 3.80 -0.62
C HIS A 216 13.57 3.32 -1.19
N GLY A 217 12.47 3.58 -0.50
CA GLY A 217 11.11 3.33 -0.96
C GLY A 217 10.67 1.86 -0.91
N SER A 218 9.49 1.57 -1.45
CA SER A 218 8.88 0.24 -1.37
C SER A 218 9.54 -0.81 -2.27
N LYS A 219 10.45 -0.42 -3.16
CA LYS A 219 11.33 -1.38 -3.84
C LYS A 219 12.21 -2.19 -2.88
N ALA A 220 12.26 -1.80 -1.61
CA ALA A 220 12.79 -2.64 -0.53
C ALA A 220 12.13 -4.03 -0.46
N LEU A 221 10.90 -4.16 -0.97
CA LEU A 221 10.13 -5.41 -1.02
C LEU A 221 10.37 -6.24 -2.30
N TRP A 222 11.10 -5.72 -3.30
CA TRP A 222 11.32 -6.41 -4.57
C TRP A 222 12.28 -7.58 -4.41
N ASP A 223 12.03 -8.65 -5.14
CA ASP A 223 12.82 -9.89 -5.05
C ASP A 223 14.31 -9.72 -5.44
N ASN A 224 14.63 -8.68 -6.22
CA ASN A 224 16.00 -8.32 -6.55
C ASN A 224 16.75 -7.52 -5.46
N ASN A 225 16.08 -7.11 -4.38
CA ASN A 225 16.75 -6.54 -3.21
C ASN A 225 17.23 -7.67 -2.29
N PRO A 226 18.52 -7.79 -1.98
CA PRO A 226 19.04 -8.87 -1.13
C PRO A 226 18.36 -8.97 0.25
N ASP A 227 17.95 -7.82 0.79
CA ASP A 227 17.37 -7.71 2.13
C ASP A 227 15.85 -7.81 2.15
N HIS A 228 15.19 -8.04 1.01
CA HIS A 228 13.73 -7.97 0.86
C HIS A 228 13.00 -8.87 1.89
N ASN A 229 13.56 -10.01 2.25
CA ASN A 229 12.93 -10.93 3.19
C ASN A 229 12.76 -10.34 4.60
N GLU A 230 13.72 -9.57 5.09
CA GLU A 230 13.61 -8.93 6.41
C GLU A 230 12.50 -7.86 6.42
N TYR A 231 12.39 -7.08 5.34
CA TYR A 231 11.29 -6.11 5.15
C TYR A 231 9.93 -6.83 5.11
N TRP A 232 9.83 -7.93 4.35
CA TRP A 232 8.59 -8.73 4.29
C TRP A 232 8.20 -9.33 5.62
N VAL A 233 9.12 -9.95 6.35
CA VAL A 233 8.84 -10.55 7.66
C VAL A 233 8.28 -9.51 8.63
N THR A 234 8.91 -8.34 8.69
CA THR A 234 8.48 -7.28 9.61
C THR A 234 7.15 -6.67 9.20
N LEU A 235 6.96 -6.39 7.90
CA LEU A 235 5.69 -5.91 7.35
C LEU A 235 4.54 -6.90 7.62
N MET A 236 4.77 -8.19 7.39
CA MET A 236 3.76 -9.22 7.62
C MET A 236 3.43 -9.39 9.10
N SER A 237 4.42 -9.24 9.99
CA SER A 237 4.17 -9.21 11.42
C SER A 237 3.22 -8.06 11.80
N PHE A 238 3.43 -6.86 11.25
CA PHE A 238 2.54 -5.72 11.44
C PHE A 238 1.13 -5.99 10.89
N LEU A 239 1.02 -6.44 9.63
CA LEU A 239 -0.27 -6.73 8.99
C LEU A 239 -1.07 -7.82 9.71
N ASN A 240 -0.41 -8.85 10.23
CA ASN A 240 -1.07 -9.90 11.02
C ASN A 240 -1.60 -9.39 12.36
N ARG A 241 -0.99 -8.36 12.97
CA ARG A 241 -1.53 -7.71 14.17
C ARG A 241 -2.82 -6.97 13.87
N LEU A 242 -2.96 -6.36 12.67
CA LEU A 242 -4.18 -5.68 12.24
C LEU A 242 -5.36 -6.65 12.09
N LYS A 243 -5.12 -7.85 11.55
CA LYS A 243 -6.17 -8.88 11.39
C LYS A 243 -6.77 -9.37 12.71
N LYS A 244 -6.02 -9.26 13.81
CA LYS A 244 -6.45 -9.70 15.15
C LYS A 244 -7.16 -8.62 15.95
N THR A 245 -7.18 -7.38 15.47
CA THR A 245 -7.85 -6.27 16.14
C THR A 245 -9.28 -6.18 15.59
N PRO A 246 -10.35 -6.29 16.42
CA PRO A 246 -11.71 -6.08 15.97
C PRO A 246 -11.85 -4.69 15.32
N ASN A 247 -12.56 -4.61 14.18
CA ASN A 247 -12.93 -3.35 13.50
C ASN A 247 -13.93 -2.53 14.32
#